data_c8be0cc4c2166be6208f9c96c4d58cec
#
_entry.id   c8be0cc4c2166be6208f9c96c4d58cec
#
_cell.length_a   1.000
_cell.length_b   1.000
_cell.length_c   1.000
_cell.angle_alpha   90.00
_cell.angle_beta   90.00
_cell.angle_gamma   90.00
#
_symmetry.space_group_name_H-M   'P 1'
#
loop_
_entity.id
_entity.type
_entity.pdbx_description
1 polymer ?
#
loop_
_entity_poly.entity_id
_entity_poly.type
_entity_poly.pdbx_seq_one_letter_code
_entity_poly.pdbx_strand_id
1 'polypeptide(L)'
;AEPDFRTISDFRKDNIESMKGIFHEFNRRLSMTVEWGFTSIDGSKFLANNSKDSNFTKNKLDDRIKWLNAHTDEYLRILKEMDEQEELEEVSENLTKETLEKKLKEAQERLARYEAYQKLMEDTGASQLSLTDADARLMKNKNGFAVAYNPQTAVDSETHLIRDFEMTNQVTDHGMLS
;
A
#
# COMPACT_ATOMS: atom_id res chain seq x y z
N ALA A 1 9.72 36.10 -2.46
CA ALA A 1 9.22 35.16 -1.48
C ALA A 1 9.41 33.75 -2.06
N GLU A 2 9.98 32.86 -1.32
CA GLU A 2 10.09 31.45 -1.74
C GLU A 2 8.71 30.78 -1.58
N PRO A 3 8.27 29.98 -2.57
CA PRO A 3 7.03 29.24 -2.45
C PRO A 3 7.14 28.17 -1.36
N ASP A 4 6.10 28.00 -0.58
CA ASP A 4 6.05 26.93 0.41
C ASP A 4 5.86 25.55 -0.27
N PHE A 5 6.01 24.48 0.51
CA PHE A 5 5.92 23.10 -0.01
C PHE A 5 4.54 22.75 -0.58
N ARG A 6 3.46 23.37 -0.08
CA ARG A 6 2.09 23.16 -0.59
C ARG A 6 1.94 23.79 -1.96
N THR A 7 2.39 25.03 -2.14
CA THR A 7 2.40 25.71 -3.43
C THR A 7 3.14 24.89 -4.49
N ILE A 8 4.30 24.31 -4.13
CA ILE A 8 5.07 23.46 -5.05
C ILE A 8 4.32 22.15 -5.36
N SER A 9 3.69 21.56 -4.36
CA SER A 9 2.90 20.32 -4.52
C SER A 9 1.69 20.53 -5.41
N ASP A 10 0.92 21.58 -5.15
CA ASP A 10 -0.27 21.93 -5.93
C ASP A 10 0.11 22.28 -7.38
N PHE A 11 1.16 23.08 -7.56
CA PHE A 11 1.66 23.38 -8.91
C PHE A 11 1.99 22.11 -9.70
N ARG A 12 2.69 21.15 -9.09
CA ARG A 12 3.02 19.88 -9.76
C ARG A 12 1.78 19.08 -10.11
N LYS A 13 0.81 19.00 -9.20
CA LYS A 13 -0.44 18.30 -9.40
C LYS A 13 -1.26 18.89 -10.56
N ASP A 14 -1.37 20.22 -10.57
CA ASP A 14 -2.21 20.93 -11.54
C ASP A 14 -1.57 21.03 -12.94
N ASN A 15 -0.24 20.86 -13.04
CA ASN A 15 0.51 21.03 -14.29
C ASN A 15 1.22 19.78 -14.79
N ILE A 16 0.82 18.58 -14.34
CA ILE A 16 1.53 17.33 -14.65
C ILE A 16 1.65 17.07 -16.17
N GLU A 17 0.58 17.30 -16.92
CA GLU A 17 0.59 17.09 -18.38
C GLU A 17 1.45 18.13 -19.10
N SER A 18 1.42 19.38 -18.65
CA SER A 18 2.29 20.44 -19.19
C SER A 18 3.76 20.14 -18.90
N MET A 19 4.08 19.62 -17.71
CA MET A 19 5.44 19.23 -17.34
C MET A 19 5.95 18.08 -18.20
N LYS A 20 5.12 17.04 -18.44
CA LYS A 20 5.44 15.97 -19.38
C LYS A 20 5.68 16.49 -20.80
N GLY A 21 4.81 17.38 -21.28
CA GLY A 21 4.96 18.00 -22.58
C GLY A 21 6.28 18.78 -22.74
N ILE A 22 6.66 19.54 -21.71
CA ILE A 22 7.95 20.25 -21.69
C ILE A 22 9.12 19.26 -21.71
N PHE A 23 9.05 18.18 -20.95
CA PHE A 23 10.09 17.15 -20.90
C PHE A 23 10.28 16.49 -22.27
N HIS A 24 9.19 16.07 -22.92
CA HIS A 24 9.25 15.48 -24.25
C HIS A 24 9.79 16.44 -25.32
N GLU A 25 9.36 17.72 -25.28
CA GLU A 25 9.89 18.74 -26.21
C GLU A 25 11.36 19.03 -25.96
N PHE A 26 11.81 19.04 -24.72
CA PHE A 26 13.22 19.17 -24.37
C PHE A 26 14.04 18.02 -24.95
N ASN A 27 13.60 16.76 -24.75
CA ASN A 27 14.28 15.59 -25.30
C ASN A 27 14.28 15.59 -26.83
N ARG A 28 13.18 16.01 -27.46
CA ARG A 28 13.10 16.17 -28.91
C ARG A 28 14.13 17.18 -29.45
N ARG A 29 14.31 18.28 -28.76
CA ARG A 29 15.35 19.27 -29.16
C ARG A 29 16.75 18.77 -28.91
N LEU A 30 17.00 18.09 -27.80
CA LEU A 30 18.30 17.47 -27.52
C LEU A 30 18.67 16.45 -28.57
N SER A 31 17.75 15.65 -29.05
CA SER A 31 18.02 14.65 -30.09
C SER A 31 18.50 15.21 -31.43
N MET A 32 18.36 16.52 -31.63
CA MET A 32 18.91 17.22 -32.80
C MET A 32 20.39 17.62 -32.65
N THR A 33 20.90 17.61 -31.41
CA THR A 33 22.24 18.15 -31.08
C THR A 33 23.14 17.11 -30.40
N VAL A 34 22.56 16.05 -29.88
CA VAL A 34 23.26 15.00 -29.13
C VAL A 34 23.08 13.67 -29.85
N GLU A 35 24.17 12.95 -30.11
CA GLU A 35 24.10 11.56 -30.53
C GLU A 35 23.73 10.69 -29.33
N TRP A 36 22.65 9.92 -29.48
CA TRP A 36 22.18 9.01 -28.44
C TRP A 36 22.86 7.65 -28.58
N GLY A 37 23.34 7.13 -27.45
CA GLY A 37 23.85 5.77 -27.33
C GLY A 37 22.75 4.73 -27.14
N PHE A 38 23.11 3.63 -26.51
CA PHE A 38 22.15 2.61 -26.09
C PHE A 38 21.25 3.15 -24.99
N THR A 39 19.98 2.74 -25.01
CA THR A 39 19.05 3.08 -23.94
C THR A 39 19.04 1.98 -22.90
N SER A 40 19.36 2.31 -21.66
CA SER A 40 19.20 1.44 -20.51
C SER A 40 17.88 1.77 -19.81
N ILE A 41 17.09 0.74 -19.51
CA ILE A 41 15.84 0.90 -18.76
C ILE A 41 16.02 0.29 -17.38
N ASP A 42 15.69 1.05 -16.35
CA ASP A 42 15.77 0.62 -14.95
C ASP A 42 14.58 1.10 -14.16
N GLY A 43 14.11 0.22 -13.28
CA GLY A 43 13.03 0.51 -12.35
C GLY A 43 13.56 0.89 -10.96
N SER A 44 13.03 1.94 -10.41
CA SER A 44 13.33 2.38 -9.04
C SER A 44 12.09 2.29 -8.16
N LYS A 45 12.25 1.86 -6.90
CA LYS A 45 11.13 1.77 -5.97
C LYS A 45 11.05 3.06 -5.13
N PHE A 46 10.08 3.93 -5.46
CA PHE A 46 9.80 5.14 -4.71
C PHE A 46 8.75 4.88 -3.64
N LEU A 47 9.09 5.18 -2.39
CA LEU A 47 8.19 4.97 -1.25
C LEU A 47 6.92 5.81 -1.40
N ALA A 48 5.78 5.17 -1.29
CA ALA A 48 4.50 5.85 -1.15
C ALA A 48 4.31 6.35 0.29
N ASN A 49 3.52 7.39 0.45
CA ASN A 49 3.11 7.85 1.78
C ASN A 49 2.02 6.94 2.35
N ASN A 50 2.39 5.68 2.60
CA ASN A 50 1.47 4.65 3.08
C ASN A 50 2.18 3.73 4.08
N SER A 51 1.45 3.30 5.09
CA SER A 51 1.91 2.30 6.05
C SER A 51 1.74 0.88 5.49
N LYS A 52 2.69 -0.01 5.77
CA LYS A 52 2.55 -1.46 5.50
C LYS A 52 1.31 -2.06 6.18
N ASP A 53 0.88 -1.49 7.31
CA ASP A 53 -0.29 -1.95 8.04
C ASP A 53 -1.60 -1.61 7.35
N SER A 54 -1.61 -0.54 6.56
CA SER A 54 -2.75 -0.10 5.74
C SER A 54 -2.77 -0.73 4.34
N ASN A 55 -1.81 -1.62 4.04
CA ASN A 55 -1.78 -2.39 2.80
C ASN A 55 -2.08 -3.86 3.10
N PHE A 56 -3.05 -4.42 2.39
CA PHE A 56 -3.55 -5.77 2.56
C PHE A 56 -3.29 -6.60 1.30
N THR A 57 -2.69 -7.77 1.50
CA THR A 57 -2.66 -8.85 0.52
C THR A 57 -3.70 -9.90 0.93
N LYS A 58 -4.09 -10.77 0.02
CA LYS A 58 -5.05 -11.86 0.30
C LYS A 58 -4.59 -12.70 1.51
N ASN A 59 -3.34 -13.15 1.51
CA ASN A 59 -2.80 -13.95 2.60
C ASN A 59 -2.84 -13.21 3.96
N LYS A 60 -2.50 -11.92 3.96
CA LYS A 60 -2.54 -11.10 5.18
C LYS A 60 -3.96 -10.92 5.71
N LEU A 61 -4.97 -10.81 4.83
CA LEU A 61 -6.37 -10.77 5.23
C LEU A 61 -6.83 -12.11 5.79
N ASP A 62 -6.54 -13.20 5.09
CA ASP A 62 -6.89 -14.57 5.53
C ASP A 62 -6.30 -14.89 6.91
N ASP A 63 -5.04 -14.55 7.14
CA ASP A 63 -4.37 -14.75 8.43
C ASP A 63 -5.01 -13.91 9.54
N ARG A 64 -5.34 -12.64 9.24
CA ARG A 64 -6.00 -11.76 10.22
C ARG A 64 -7.43 -12.19 10.53
N ILE A 65 -8.19 -12.63 9.54
CA ILE A 65 -9.54 -13.16 9.71
C ILE A 65 -9.50 -14.44 10.56
N LYS A 66 -8.61 -15.36 10.26
CA LYS A 66 -8.43 -16.59 11.06
C LYS A 66 -8.08 -16.28 12.52
N TRP A 67 -7.14 -15.35 12.71
CA TRP A 67 -6.73 -14.93 14.06
C TRP A 67 -7.90 -14.31 14.83
N LEU A 68 -8.67 -13.42 14.19
CA LEU A 68 -9.83 -12.78 14.82
C LEU A 68 -10.93 -13.79 15.17
N ASN A 69 -11.23 -14.75 14.26
CA ASN A 69 -12.22 -15.79 14.53
C ASN A 69 -11.80 -16.63 15.74
N ALA A 70 -10.55 -17.08 15.80
CA ALA A 70 -10.05 -17.86 16.94
C ALA A 70 -10.15 -17.07 18.27
N HIS A 71 -9.86 -15.78 18.27
CA HIS A 71 -9.97 -14.95 19.47
C HIS A 71 -11.41 -14.62 19.82
N THR A 72 -12.29 -14.44 18.84
CA THR A 72 -13.72 -14.27 19.05
C THR A 72 -14.33 -15.51 19.71
N ASP A 73 -13.98 -16.68 19.21
CA ASP A 73 -14.44 -17.97 19.80
C ASP A 73 -13.92 -18.13 21.23
N GLU A 74 -12.68 -17.76 21.50
CA GLU A 74 -12.10 -17.80 22.84
C GLU A 74 -12.80 -16.82 23.79
N TYR A 75 -13.08 -15.59 23.37
CA TYR A 75 -13.83 -14.62 24.19
C TYR A 75 -15.25 -15.11 24.48
N LEU A 76 -15.93 -15.69 23.50
CA LEU A 76 -17.26 -16.29 23.70
C LEU A 76 -17.24 -17.45 24.68
N ARG A 77 -16.22 -18.30 24.62
CA ARG A 77 -16.04 -19.43 25.54
C ARG A 77 -15.85 -18.91 26.98
N ILE A 78 -14.97 -17.93 27.18
CA ILE A 78 -14.72 -17.34 28.50
C ILE A 78 -15.98 -16.68 29.05
N LEU A 79 -16.71 -15.90 28.23
CA LEU A 79 -17.97 -15.28 28.65
C LEU A 79 -19.00 -16.33 29.08
N LYS A 80 -19.12 -17.42 28.33
CA LYS A 80 -20.02 -18.52 28.70
C LYS A 80 -19.62 -19.18 30.01
N GLU A 81 -18.34 -19.46 30.20
CA GLU A 81 -17.81 -20.02 31.45
C GLU A 81 -18.06 -19.07 32.64
N MET A 82 -17.94 -17.76 32.44
CA MET A 82 -18.25 -16.76 33.46
C MET A 82 -19.77 -16.72 33.79
N ASP A 83 -20.63 -16.80 32.76
CA ASP A 83 -22.08 -16.86 32.96
C ASP A 83 -22.51 -18.13 33.70
N GLU A 84 -21.84 -19.26 33.47
CA GLU A 84 -22.09 -20.54 34.16
C GLU A 84 -21.54 -20.51 35.61
N GLN A 85 -20.56 -19.67 35.92
CA GLN A 85 -19.89 -19.54 37.23
C GLN A 85 -20.43 -18.39 38.09
N GLU A 86 -21.42 -17.64 37.65
CA GLU A 86 -22.04 -16.53 38.44
C GLU A 86 -22.57 -16.95 39.85
N GLU A 87 -22.49 -18.23 40.20
CA GLU A 87 -22.78 -18.76 41.56
C GLU A 87 -21.53 -18.85 42.47
N LEU A 88 -20.30 -18.61 42.00
CA LEU A 88 -19.09 -18.78 42.81
C LEU A 88 -18.06 -17.65 42.56
N GLU A 89 -18.05 -16.70 43.50
CA GLU A 89 -16.97 -15.78 43.90
C GLU A 89 -15.82 -15.43 42.95
N GLU A 90 -15.68 -14.12 42.68
CA GLU A 90 -14.46 -13.35 42.39
C GLU A 90 -13.36 -14.07 41.54
N VAL A 91 -13.41 -13.89 40.25
CA VAL A 91 -12.29 -14.25 39.34
C VAL A 91 -11.58 -12.98 38.90
N SER A 92 -10.33 -12.89 39.34
CA SER A 92 -9.19 -12.02 38.96
C SER A 92 -9.50 -10.62 38.40
N GLU A 93 -8.94 -9.62 39.08
CA GLU A 93 -9.07 -8.15 38.92
C GLU A 93 -8.82 -7.57 37.50
N ASN A 94 -8.42 -8.36 36.49
CA ASN A 94 -8.03 -7.84 35.18
C ASN A 94 -8.94 -8.26 34.01
N LEU A 95 -9.94 -9.10 34.23
CA LEU A 95 -10.85 -9.58 33.18
C LEU A 95 -12.31 -9.47 33.64
N THR A 96 -12.84 -8.26 33.63
CA THR A 96 -14.26 -8.08 33.88
C THR A 96 -15.08 -8.46 32.66
N LYS A 97 -16.31 -8.95 32.87
CA LYS A 97 -17.28 -9.29 31.81
C LYS A 97 -17.42 -8.13 30.81
N GLU A 98 -17.54 -6.90 31.33
CA GLU A 98 -17.60 -5.67 30.50
C GLU A 98 -16.36 -5.48 29.58
N THR A 99 -15.17 -5.77 30.10
CA THR A 99 -13.93 -5.69 29.32
C THR A 99 -13.89 -6.74 28.20
N LEU A 100 -14.38 -7.95 28.46
CA LEU A 100 -14.47 -9.02 27.46
C LEU A 100 -15.50 -8.71 26.39
N GLU A 101 -16.68 -8.24 26.78
CA GLU A 101 -17.73 -7.82 25.85
C GLU A 101 -17.26 -6.69 24.93
N LYS A 102 -16.53 -5.71 25.47
CA LYS A 102 -15.91 -4.66 24.67
C LYS A 102 -14.90 -5.19 23.67
N LYS A 103 -13.99 -6.09 24.10
CA LYS A 103 -13.01 -6.72 23.22
C LYS A 103 -13.68 -7.57 22.13
N LEU A 104 -14.73 -8.30 22.50
CA LEU A 104 -15.51 -9.10 21.55
C LEU A 104 -16.15 -8.21 20.47
N LYS A 105 -16.79 -7.11 20.89
CA LYS A 105 -17.36 -6.14 19.94
C LYS A 105 -16.32 -5.54 19.01
N GLU A 106 -15.18 -5.10 19.53
CA GLU A 106 -14.07 -4.59 18.72
C GLU A 106 -13.53 -5.64 17.74
N ALA A 107 -13.42 -6.91 18.17
CA ALA A 107 -12.99 -8.00 17.30
C ALA A 107 -14.00 -8.27 16.18
N GLN A 108 -15.29 -8.28 16.47
CA GLN A 108 -16.36 -8.44 15.48
C GLN A 108 -16.38 -7.28 14.46
N GLU A 109 -16.23 -6.04 14.91
CA GLU A 109 -16.15 -4.87 14.01
C GLU A 109 -14.92 -4.93 13.09
N ARG A 110 -13.79 -5.41 13.61
CA ARG A 110 -12.57 -5.63 12.79
C ARG A 110 -12.75 -6.76 11.79
N LEU A 111 -13.40 -7.85 12.21
CA LEU A 111 -13.69 -8.99 11.36
C LEU A 111 -14.57 -8.55 10.18
N ALA A 112 -15.68 -7.88 10.44
CA ALA A 112 -16.57 -7.38 9.39
C ALA A 112 -15.85 -6.45 8.39
N ARG A 113 -14.91 -5.62 8.87
CA ARG A 113 -14.09 -4.77 7.98
C ARG A 113 -13.15 -5.60 7.10
N TYR A 114 -12.49 -6.61 7.64
CA TYR A 114 -11.56 -7.44 6.86
C TYR A 114 -12.28 -8.31 5.85
N GLU A 115 -13.46 -8.82 6.19
CA GLU A 115 -14.33 -9.53 5.24
C GLU A 115 -14.79 -8.61 4.09
N ALA A 116 -15.13 -7.36 4.41
CA ALA A 116 -15.48 -6.37 3.39
C ALA A 116 -14.28 -6.05 2.46
N TYR A 117 -13.05 -5.99 2.99
CA TYR A 117 -11.85 -5.81 2.19
C TYR A 117 -11.56 -7.02 1.30
N GLN A 118 -11.76 -8.23 1.82
CA GLN A 118 -11.61 -9.46 1.04
C GLN A 118 -12.60 -9.50 -0.12
N LYS A 119 -13.86 -9.20 0.14
CA LYS A 119 -14.89 -9.10 -0.89
C LYS A 119 -14.55 -8.04 -1.93
N LEU A 120 -14.10 -6.86 -1.52
CA LEU A 120 -13.70 -5.80 -2.45
C LEU A 120 -12.54 -6.25 -3.35
N MET A 121 -11.56 -6.98 -2.80
CA MET A 121 -10.45 -7.53 -3.60
C MET A 121 -10.93 -8.60 -4.58
N GLU A 122 -11.91 -9.42 -4.20
CA GLU A 122 -12.52 -10.43 -5.08
C GLU A 122 -13.31 -9.77 -6.21
N ASP A 123 -14.15 -8.80 -5.89
CA ASP A 123 -15.00 -8.08 -6.85
C ASP A 123 -14.16 -7.28 -7.87
N THR A 124 -13.03 -6.72 -7.45
CA THR A 124 -12.13 -5.93 -8.31
C THR A 124 -11.03 -6.75 -8.97
N GLY A 125 -10.83 -8.01 -8.57
CA GLY A 125 -9.70 -8.83 -9.00
C GLY A 125 -8.34 -8.33 -8.54
N ALA A 126 -8.30 -7.40 -7.58
CA ALA A 126 -7.09 -6.79 -7.09
C ALA A 126 -6.25 -7.77 -6.25
N SER A 127 -4.95 -7.85 -6.52
CA SER A 127 -4.01 -8.68 -5.72
C SER A 127 -3.65 -8.05 -4.37
N GLN A 128 -3.83 -6.75 -4.25
CA GLN A 128 -3.54 -5.96 -3.05
C GLN A 128 -4.56 -4.84 -2.89
N LEU A 129 -4.89 -4.51 -1.65
CA LEU A 129 -5.73 -3.38 -1.28
C LEU A 129 -4.92 -2.43 -0.40
N SER A 130 -4.77 -1.19 -0.84
CA SER A 130 -4.18 -0.12 -0.05
C SER A 130 -5.27 0.86 0.39
N LEU A 131 -5.36 1.14 1.69
CA LEU A 131 -6.39 2.03 2.24
C LEU A 131 -6.05 3.51 2.13
N THR A 132 -4.76 3.84 2.00
CA THR A 132 -4.30 5.24 1.96
C THR A 132 -4.06 5.71 0.54
N ASP A 133 -3.49 4.83 -0.28
CA ASP A 133 -3.09 5.13 -1.65
C ASP A 133 -3.38 3.90 -2.53
N ALA A 134 -4.49 3.95 -3.25
CA ALA A 134 -5.02 2.82 -4.02
C ALA A 134 -4.07 2.34 -5.13
N ASP A 135 -3.20 3.21 -5.62
CA ASP A 135 -2.27 2.92 -6.72
C ASP A 135 -0.94 2.35 -6.23
N ALA A 136 -0.58 2.61 -4.97
CA ALA A 136 0.66 2.08 -4.40
C ALA A 136 0.56 0.57 -4.11
N ARG A 137 1.68 -0.14 -4.28
CA ARG A 137 1.76 -1.60 -4.07
C ARG A 137 2.90 -1.96 -3.12
N LEU A 138 2.71 -3.06 -2.40
CA LEU A 138 3.77 -3.65 -1.59
C LEU A 138 4.79 -4.29 -2.54
N MET A 139 6.00 -3.74 -2.56
CA MET A 139 7.08 -4.14 -3.45
C MET A 139 8.32 -4.51 -2.65
N LYS A 140 9.10 -5.44 -3.17
CA LYS A 140 10.41 -5.79 -2.61
C LYS A 140 11.44 -4.74 -3.04
N ASN A 141 12.22 -4.24 -2.07
CA ASN A 141 13.38 -3.38 -2.30
C ASN A 141 14.62 -3.97 -1.59
N LYS A 142 15.75 -3.27 -1.65
CA LYS A 142 17.02 -3.70 -1.02
C LYS A 142 16.90 -3.91 0.50
N ASN A 143 15.99 -3.18 1.15
CA ASN A 143 15.78 -3.20 2.60
C ASN A 143 14.57 -4.06 3.03
N GLY A 144 14.03 -4.89 2.13
CA GLY A 144 12.87 -5.73 2.38
C GLY A 144 11.62 -5.30 1.58
N PHE A 145 10.45 -5.29 2.20
CA PHE A 145 9.21 -4.89 1.54
C PHE A 145 8.78 -3.48 1.96
N ALA A 146 8.33 -2.68 0.99
CA ALA A 146 7.78 -1.36 1.20
C ALA A 146 6.60 -1.10 0.28
N VAL A 147 5.65 -0.26 0.72
CA VAL A 147 4.59 0.24 -0.16
C VAL A 147 5.18 1.35 -1.02
N ALA A 148 5.15 1.17 -2.33
CA ALA A 148 5.89 1.99 -3.26
C ALA A 148 5.23 2.05 -4.64
N TYR A 149 5.73 2.96 -5.47
CA TYR A 149 5.60 2.98 -6.92
C TYR A 149 6.87 2.43 -7.56
N ASN A 150 6.78 2.02 -8.81
CA ASN A 150 7.88 1.55 -9.62
C ASN A 150 8.04 2.43 -10.88
N PRO A 151 8.55 3.67 -10.77
CA PRO A 151 8.89 4.44 -11.96
C PRO A 151 9.99 3.73 -12.75
N GLN A 152 9.75 3.63 -14.04
CA GLN A 152 10.71 3.14 -15.02
C GLN A 152 11.36 4.34 -15.70
N THR A 153 12.67 4.35 -15.82
CA THR A 153 13.41 5.41 -16.51
C THR A 153 14.23 4.80 -17.65
N ALA A 154 14.13 5.41 -18.81
CA ALA A 154 14.95 5.11 -19.98
C ALA A 154 16.11 6.11 -20.01
N VAL A 155 17.32 5.65 -19.79
CA VAL A 155 18.53 6.49 -19.69
C VAL A 155 19.48 6.17 -20.84
N ASP A 156 20.01 7.20 -21.46
CA ASP A 156 21.03 7.07 -22.49
C ASP A 156 22.39 6.71 -21.88
N SER A 157 23.06 5.71 -22.46
CA SER A 157 24.32 5.16 -21.94
C SER A 157 25.53 6.11 -22.09
N GLU A 158 25.50 7.00 -23.07
CA GLU A 158 26.60 7.90 -23.37
C GLU A 158 26.47 9.23 -22.59
N THR A 159 25.28 9.80 -22.63
CA THR A 159 25.02 11.12 -22.06
C THR A 159 24.49 11.07 -20.63
N HIS A 160 24.00 9.92 -20.19
CA HIS A 160 23.29 9.70 -18.92
C HIS A 160 22.02 10.56 -18.73
N LEU A 161 21.49 11.07 -19.84
CA LEU A 161 20.25 11.82 -19.83
C LEU A 161 19.03 10.88 -19.81
N ILE A 162 18.00 11.29 -19.10
CA ILE A 162 16.72 10.56 -19.10
C ILE A 162 16.01 10.86 -20.41
N ARG A 163 15.83 9.84 -21.25
CA ARG A 163 15.12 9.93 -22.53
C ARG A 163 13.61 9.89 -22.35
N ASP A 164 13.18 9.02 -21.43
CA ASP A 164 11.77 8.84 -21.13
C ASP A 164 11.58 8.28 -19.73
N PHE A 165 10.38 8.42 -19.18
CA PHE A 165 10.02 7.82 -17.90
C PHE A 165 8.53 7.48 -17.85
N GLU A 166 8.22 6.41 -17.15
CA GLU A 166 6.83 6.00 -16.89
C GLU A 166 6.65 5.66 -15.42
N MET A 167 5.54 6.13 -14.84
CA MET A 167 5.13 5.76 -13.48
C MET A 167 4.25 4.51 -13.55
N THR A 168 4.67 3.46 -12.92
CA THR A 168 3.90 2.22 -12.85
C THR A 168 3.76 1.75 -11.39
N ASN A 169 2.74 0.97 -11.15
CA ASN A 169 2.54 0.25 -9.89
C ASN A 169 2.80 -1.27 -10.03
N GLN A 170 3.41 -1.70 -11.12
CA GLN A 170 3.80 -3.10 -11.27
C GLN A 170 4.92 -3.44 -10.27
N VAL A 171 4.74 -4.58 -9.60
CA VAL A 171 5.66 -5.02 -8.54
C VAL A 171 7.01 -5.49 -9.08
N THR A 172 7.02 -5.94 -10.34
CA THR A 172 8.21 -6.44 -11.05
C THR A 172 8.43 -5.69 -12.35
N ASP A 173 9.67 -5.68 -12.84
CA ASP A 173 10.04 -5.03 -14.10
C ASP A 173 9.79 -5.93 -15.33
N HIS A 174 9.21 -7.12 -15.13
CA HIS A 174 8.88 -8.05 -16.21
C HIS A 174 7.77 -7.48 -17.12
N GLY A 175 8.02 -7.48 -18.43
CA GLY A 175 7.02 -7.05 -19.43
C GLY A 175 6.91 -5.55 -19.61
N MET A 176 7.85 -4.77 -19.05
CA MET A 176 7.89 -3.31 -19.21
C MET A 176 8.52 -2.85 -20.52
N LEU A 177 9.15 -3.77 -21.25
CA LEU A 177 9.72 -3.56 -22.57
C LEU A 177 8.76 -4.14 -23.61
N SER A 178 7.80 -3.39 -24.07
CA SER A 178 6.94 -3.76 -25.22
C SER A 178 6.86 -2.60 -26.21
#